data_c7f321ceb3c4604394d8ba0e6bbd010c
#
_entry.id   c7f321ceb3c4604394d8ba0e6bbd010c
#
_cell.length_a   1.000
_cell.length_b   1.000
_cell.length_c   1.000
_cell.angle_alpha   90.00
_cell.angle_beta   90.00
_cell.angle_gamma   90.00
#
_symmetry.space_group_name_H-M   'P 1'
#
loop_
_entity.id
_entity.type
_entity.pdbx_description
1 polymer ?
#
loop_
_entity_poly.entity_id
_entity_poly.type
_entity_poly.pdbx_seq_one_letter_code
_entity_poly.pdbx_strand_id
1 'polypeptide(L)'
;VKTLNRQDFPGAQYPERIIQFGEGNFLRAFIDWQVDLLNEHTDLNAGVVIVRPIDSAFPPSLSTQDGLYTTVIRGLNEQGEAVSDARLIRSVNREINVYQEYETFLKLAHNPEMRFVFSNTTEAGISYHAGDKFEDAPAVSYPAKLTRLLFERFSHFNGAADKGWIIIPCELIDYNGDALQELVLRYAQEWELPAAFTQWLNEANTFCSTLVDRIVTGYPRDEASAIEESLGYKDSFLAAAEHFYLFVIQGPATLAQELRLDKFPLNVLIVDDIKPYKERKVAILNGAHTALVPVAYLAGLNTVGESMNDAEVCAFVEKTIAEEIIPVLDLPRDELQSFAQAVTSRFQNPYIQHQLLSIALNGMTKFRTRILPQLLAGQQATGTLPPRLTFALAALIAFYKGERGEETYPLQDDEHWLVRYQQLWAALGDKQINEQQLVEAVLSDSVHWEQDLTKVPGLVAKVSEDLQAIQSLGMRAALARYC
;
A
#
# COMPACT_ATOMS: atom_id res chain seq x y z
N VAL A 1 35.23 -8.72 -7.59
CA VAL A 1 33.99 -7.93 -7.77
C VAL A 1 34.00 -6.81 -6.75
N LYS A 2 33.84 -5.56 -7.21
CA LYS A 2 33.86 -4.38 -6.34
C LYS A 2 32.57 -4.27 -5.54
N THR A 3 32.69 -3.83 -4.28
CA THR A 3 31.55 -3.46 -3.44
C THR A 3 31.24 -1.97 -3.65
N LEU A 4 29.97 -1.59 -3.59
CA LEU A 4 29.57 -0.20 -3.76
C LEU A 4 30.16 0.70 -2.68
N ASN A 5 30.80 1.78 -3.11
CA ASN A 5 31.26 2.88 -2.28
C ASN A 5 31.48 4.12 -3.18
N ARG A 6 31.52 5.29 -2.61
CA ARG A 6 31.60 6.55 -3.40
C ARG A 6 33.00 6.80 -3.99
N GLN A 7 34.03 6.15 -3.47
CA GLN A 7 35.37 6.27 -4.03
C GLN A 7 35.48 5.53 -5.38
N ASP A 8 34.97 4.30 -5.43
CA ASP A 8 35.01 3.48 -6.66
C ASP A 8 33.90 3.84 -7.64
N PHE A 9 32.80 4.44 -7.14
CA PHE A 9 31.64 4.87 -7.95
C PHE A 9 31.38 6.36 -7.73
N PRO A 10 32.31 7.24 -8.15
CA PRO A 10 32.16 8.67 -7.95
C PRO A 10 30.96 9.23 -8.71
N GLY A 11 30.36 10.27 -8.16
CA GLY A 11 29.20 10.93 -8.74
C GLY A 11 28.66 12.01 -7.83
N ALA A 12 27.46 12.51 -8.18
CA ALA A 12 26.83 13.59 -7.43
C ALA A 12 26.56 13.20 -5.98
N GLN A 13 26.76 14.15 -5.09
CA GLN A 13 26.37 14.09 -3.70
C GLN A 13 25.63 15.40 -3.37
N TYR A 14 24.49 15.26 -2.69
CA TYR A 14 23.56 16.37 -2.51
C TYR A 14 23.57 16.85 -1.06
N PRO A 15 23.30 18.15 -0.79
CA PRO A 15 23.14 18.64 0.56
C PRO A 15 21.94 17.98 1.25
N GLU A 16 22.07 17.71 2.53
CA GLU A 16 21.03 17.03 3.28
C GLU A 16 19.82 17.94 3.51
N ARG A 17 18.70 17.59 2.90
CA ARG A 17 17.43 18.32 2.98
C ARG A 17 16.26 17.45 3.39
N ILE A 18 16.46 16.12 3.48
CA ILE A 18 15.41 15.14 3.78
C ILE A 18 15.86 14.26 4.93
N ILE A 19 14.97 14.11 5.92
CA ILE A 19 15.08 13.07 6.97
C ILE A 19 14.07 11.99 6.64
N GLN A 20 14.51 10.74 6.65
CA GLN A 20 13.67 9.60 6.38
C GLN A 20 13.71 8.61 7.54
N PHE A 21 12.58 8.45 8.22
CA PHE A 21 12.43 7.43 9.27
C PHE A 21 12.01 6.11 8.64
N GLY A 22 12.94 5.19 8.57
CA GLY A 22 12.76 3.87 7.99
C GLY A 22 13.80 3.55 6.92
N GLU A 23 14.48 2.43 7.11
CA GLU A 23 15.56 1.93 6.25
C GLU A 23 15.10 0.83 5.29
N GLY A 24 13.81 0.49 5.33
CA GLY A 24 13.25 -0.64 4.61
C GLY A 24 13.24 -0.49 3.09
N ASN A 25 13.00 -1.60 2.42
CA ASN A 25 12.99 -1.68 0.97
C ASN A 25 11.96 -0.75 0.31
N PHE A 26 10.82 -0.55 0.97
CA PHE A 26 9.73 0.25 0.37
C PHE A 26 10.19 1.69 0.11
N LEU A 27 10.65 2.41 1.15
CA LEU A 27 11.06 3.80 0.97
C LEU A 27 12.26 3.93 0.02
N ARG A 28 13.19 2.98 0.06
CA ARG A 28 14.36 2.99 -0.82
C ARG A 28 13.98 2.82 -2.29
N ALA A 29 12.95 2.02 -2.59
CA ALA A 29 12.46 1.83 -3.96
C ALA A 29 11.27 2.75 -4.30
N PHE A 30 10.92 3.68 -3.43
CA PHE A 30 9.79 4.61 -3.63
C PHE A 30 10.25 6.06 -3.47
N ILE A 31 10.44 6.54 -2.25
CA ILE A 31 10.83 7.94 -2.00
C ILE A 31 12.26 8.21 -2.51
N ASP A 32 13.22 7.39 -2.11
CA ASP A 32 14.63 7.64 -2.45
C ASP A 32 14.87 7.52 -3.95
N TRP A 33 14.15 6.62 -4.60
CA TRP A 33 14.13 6.48 -6.05
C TRP A 33 13.55 7.73 -6.76
N GLN A 34 12.43 8.25 -6.26
CA GLN A 34 11.83 9.47 -6.81
C GLN A 34 12.74 10.70 -6.62
N VAL A 35 13.30 10.86 -5.42
CA VAL A 35 14.22 11.95 -5.12
C VAL A 35 15.46 11.88 -5.99
N ASP A 36 15.97 10.68 -6.24
CA ASP A 36 17.13 10.47 -7.12
C ASP A 36 16.83 10.92 -8.56
N LEU A 37 15.65 10.60 -9.09
CA LEU A 37 15.20 11.08 -10.39
C LEU A 37 15.08 12.60 -10.43
N LEU A 38 14.48 13.19 -9.41
CA LEU A 38 14.32 14.64 -9.31
C LEU A 38 15.66 15.35 -9.18
N ASN A 39 16.60 14.80 -8.43
CA ASN A 39 17.95 15.35 -8.33
C ASN A 39 18.69 15.32 -9.65
N GLU A 40 18.54 14.26 -10.43
CA GLU A 40 19.19 14.12 -11.74
C GLU A 40 18.61 15.10 -12.77
N HIS A 41 17.29 15.29 -12.78
CA HIS A 41 16.59 16.03 -13.82
C HIS A 41 16.20 17.47 -13.43
N THR A 42 16.38 17.86 -12.18
CA THR A 42 16.01 19.20 -11.69
C THR A 42 17.08 19.75 -10.74
N ASP A 43 16.82 20.94 -10.22
CA ASP A 43 17.65 21.58 -9.21
C ASP A 43 17.15 21.31 -7.78
N LEU A 44 16.47 20.21 -7.54
CA LEU A 44 15.99 19.86 -6.19
C LEU A 44 17.16 19.75 -5.21
N ASN A 45 18.24 19.09 -5.60
CA ASN A 45 19.49 18.97 -4.82
C ASN A 45 19.24 18.57 -3.37
N ALA A 46 18.50 17.47 -3.17
CA ALA A 46 18.09 17.01 -1.85
C ALA A 46 18.72 15.66 -1.52
N GLY A 47 19.68 15.67 -0.60
CA GLY A 47 20.23 14.46 0.00
C GLY A 47 19.36 13.96 1.12
N VAL A 48 19.26 12.64 1.28
CA VAL A 48 18.45 11.96 2.27
C VAL A 48 19.35 11.40 3.38
N VAL A 49 18.95 11.67 4.64
CA VAL A 49 19.50 10.98 5.81
C VAL A 49 18.46 9.97 6.28
N ILE A 50 18.79 8.69 6.17
CA ILE A 50 17.94 7.63 6.71
C ILE A 50 18.18 7.51 8.22
N VAL A 51 17.10 7.48 8.98
CA VAL A 51 17.10 7.24 10.42
C VAL A 51 16.48 5.90 10.71
N ARG A 52 17.25 5.00 11.29
CA ARG A 52 16.74 3.70 11.74
C ARG A 52 15.96 3.92 13.04
N PRO A 53 14.63 3.70 13.03
CA PRO A 53 13.77 4.12 14.15
C PRO A 53 13.66 3.08 15.26
N ILE A 54 14.23 1.88 15.10
CA ILE A 54 14.16 0.79 16.08
C ILE A 54 15.56 0.38 16.55
N ASP A 55 15.64 -0.18 17.74
CA ASP A 55 16.90 -0.68 18.29
C ASP A 55 17.22 -2.06 17.71
N SER A 56 17.78 -2.05 16.50
CA SER A 56 18.18 -3.25 15.78
C SER A 56 19.51 -3.02 15.08
N ALA A 57 20.44 -3.93 15.27
CA ALA A 57 21.71 -3.92 14.56
C ALA A 57 21.63 -4.65 13.21
N PHE A 58 20.51 -5.29 12.91
CA PHE A 58 20.33 -6.08 11.69
C PHE A 58 19.08 -5.59 10.93
N PRO A 59 19.12 -5.41 9.60
CA PRO A 59 20.27 -5.61 8.71
C PRO A 59 21.40 -4.57 8.93
N PRO A 60 22.60 -4.78 8.35
CA PRO A 60 23.67 -3.79 8.41
C PRO A 60 23.23 -2.44 7.86
N SER A 61 23.92 -1.38 8.27
CA SER A 61 23.65 -0.02 7.82
C SER A 61 24.00 0.18 6.34
N LEU A 62 23.18 0.93 5.62
CA LEU A 62 23.45 1.36 4.26
C LEU A 62 24.71 2.25 4.19
N SER A 63 25.13 2.83 5.31
CA SER A 63 26.39 3.58 5.38
C SER A 63 27.62 2.72 5.07
N THR A 64 27.51 1.41 5.15
CA THR A 64 28.58 0.47 4.71
C THR A 64 28.83 0.56 3.19
N GLN A 65 27.87 1.06 2.43
CA GLN A 65 27.97 1.35 1.00
C GLN A 65 27.93 2.84 0.70
N ASP A 66 28.27 3.69 1.67
CA ASP A 66 28.22 5.16 1.55
C ASP A 66 26.86 5.69 1.09
N GLY A 67 25.78 5.00 1.44
CA GLY A 67 24.42 5.36 1.04
C GLY A 67 24.02 4.87 -0.36
N LEU A 68 24.95 4.32 -1.13
CA LEU A 68 24.67 3.83 -2.50
C LEU A 68 23.98 2.48 -2.47
N TYR A 69 23.02 2.30 -3.37
CA TYR A 69 22.39 1.01 -3.64
C TYR A 69 21.69 1.05 -5.00
N THR A 70 21.29 -0.13 -5.49
CA THR A 70 20.66 -0.28 -6.78
C THR A 70 19.21 -0.69 -6.64
N THR A 71 18.32 0.01 -7.35
CA THR A 71 16.95 -0.44 -7.55
C THR A 71 16.85 -1.21 -8.87
N VAL A 72 16.03 -2.26 -8.87
CA VAL A 72 15.69 -3.01 -10.08
C VAL A 72 14.17 -2.90 -10.28
N ILE A 73 13.77 -2.05 -11.21
CA ILE A 73 12.37 -1.77 -11.48
C ILE A 73 11.94 -2.62 -12.67
N ARG A 74 10.97 -3.51 -12.43
CA ARG A 74 10.57 -4.54 -13.40
C ARG A 74 9.05 -4.64 -13.50
N GLY A 75 8.55 -4.78 -14.72
CA GLY A 75 7.13 -4.94 -14.96
C GLY A 75 6.77 -4.74 -16.40
N LEU A 76 5.50 -4.47 -16.67
CA LEU A 76 5.01 -4.07 -17.98
C LEU A 76 4.97 -2.56 -18.07
N ASN A 77 5.47 -2.02 -19.19
CA ASN A 77 5.34 -0.59 -19.50
C ASN A 77 3.93 -0.29 -20.04
N GLU A 78 3.69 0.95 -20.41
CA GLU A 78 2.40 1.40 -20.94
C GLU A 78 2.02 0.71 -22.25
N GLN A 79 3.00 0.19 -22.99
CA GLN A 79 2.82 -0.54 -24.24
C GLN A 79 2.64 -2.07 -24.01
N GLY A 80 2.63 -2.51 -22.77
CA GLY A 80 2.50 -3.93 -22.41
C GLY A 80 3.77 -4.74 -22.59
N GLU A 81 4.93 -4.09 -22.77
CA GLU A 81 6.23 -4.73 -22.92
C GLU A 81 6.89 -4.97 -21.56
N ALA A 82 7.51 -6.14 -21.38
CA ALA A 82 8.28 -6.43 -20.19
C ALA A 82 9.55 -5.59 -20.16
N VAL A 83 9.74 -4.82 -19.07
CA VAL A 83 10.89 -3.96 -18.89
C VAL A 83 11.58 -4.28 -17.57
N SER A 84 12.92 -4.11 -17.56
CA SER A 84 13.73 -4.24 -16.36
C SER A 84 14.80 -3.15 -16.41
N ASP A 85 14.77 -2.25 -15.43
CA ASP A 85 15.68 -1.12 -15.36
C ASP A 85 16.41 -1.10 -14.02
N ALA A 86 17.73 -1.13 -14.07
CA ALA A 86 18.60 -1.04 -12.91
C ALA A 86 19.11 0.39 -12.77
N ARG A 87 18.94 0.97 -11.58
CA ARG A 87 19.37 2.34 -11.30
C ARG A 87 20.21 2.39 -10.03
N LEU A 88 21.40 2.95 -10.13
CA LEU A 88 22.22 3.25 -8.96
C LEU A 88 21.68 4.51 -8.29
N ILE A 89 21.22 4.36 -7.07
CA ILE A 89 20.61 5.44 -6.29
C ILE A 89 21.71 6.19 -5.52
N ARG A 90 21.75 7.50 -5.71
CA ARG A 90 22.72 8.43 -5.09
C ARG A 90 22.08 9.44 -4.16
N SER A 91 20.76 9.42 -4.02
CA SER A 91 20.01 10.38 -3.20
C SER A 91 20.26 10.23 -1.71
N VAL A 92 20.65 9.04 -1.24
CA VAL A 92 20.90 8.78 0.18
C VAL A 92 22.35 9.07 0.51
N ASN A 93 22.57 9.94 1.50
CA ASN A 93 23.90 10.30 1.94
C ASN A 93 24.45 9.34 3.01
N ARG A 94 23.61 8.99 3.97
CA ARG A 94 23.99 8.15 5.11
C ARG A 94 22.76 7.59 5.83
N GLU A 95 23.01 6.56 6.62
CA GLU A 95 22.02 6.00 7.56
C GLU A 95 22.56 6.15 8.98
N ILE A 96 21.73 6.61 9.89
CA ILE A 96 22.07 6.71 11.32
C ILE A 96 21.11 5.85 12.14
N ASN A 97 21.62 5.30 13.24
CA ASN A 97 20.83 4.58 14.23
C ASN A 97 20.57 5.50 15.42
N VAL A 98 19.32 5.85 15.65
CA VAL A 98 18.94 6.80 16.70
C VAL A 98 19.32 6.32 18.10
N TYR A 99 19.38 5.02 18.34
CA TYR A 99 19.75 4.45 19.65
C TYR A 99 21.25 4.50 19.92
N GLN A 100 22.06 4.42 18.89
CA GLN A 100 23.52 4.44 18.99
C GLN A 100 24.12 5.84 18.78
N GLU A 101 23.41 6.70 18.03
CA GLU A 101 23.90 7.99 17.58
C GLU A 101 22.90 9.12 17.90
N TYR A 102 22.37 9.14 19.11
CA TYR A 102 21.29 10.07 19.49
C TYR A 102 21.66 11.53 19.30
N GLU A 103 22.88 11.93 19.66
CA GLU A 103 23.34 13.31 19.47
C GLU A 103 23.44 13.68 17.98
N THR A 104 23.89 12.76 17.14
CA THR A 104 23.91 12.92 15.68
C THR A 104 22.48 13.08 15.14
N PHE A 105 21.56 12.31 15.67
CA PHE A 105 20.14 12.42 15.32
C PHE A 105 19.57 13.81 15.65
N LEU A 106 19.78 14.30 16.86
CA LEU A 106 19.29 15.63 17.25
C LEU A 106 19.89 16.75 16.41
N LYS A 107 21.15 16.61 15.99
CA LYS A 107 21.83 17.61 15.15
C LYS A 107 21.23 17.73 13.75
N LEU A 108 20.45 16.76 13.30
CA LEU A 108 19.72 16.90 12.03
C LEU A 108 18.77 18.10 12.08
N ALA A 109 18.23 18.40 13.24
CA ALA A 109 17.34 19.55 13.45
C ALA A 109 18.06 20.90 13.36
N HIS A 110 19.38 20.94 13.45
CA HIS A 110 20.18 22.17 13.39
C HIS A 110 20.55 22.59 11.97
N ASN A 111 20.36 21.71 11.00
CA ASN A 111 20.70 22.00 9.60
C ASN A 111 19.64 22.92 8.98
N PRO A 112 19.99 24.18 8.64
CA PRO A 112 19.02 25.13 8.10
C PRO A 112 18.43 24.69 6.75
N GLU A 113 19.13 23.86 6.00
CA GLU A 113 18.69 23.34 4.70
C GLU A 113 17.69 22.18 4.83
N MET A 114 17.57 21.56 6.01
CA MET A 114 16.64 20.46 6.24
C MET A 114 15.20 20.94 6.07
N ARG A 115 14.41 20.24 5.23
CA ARG A 115 13.08 20.71 4.87
C ARG A 115 12.00 19.62 4.93
N PHE A 116 12.29 18.40 4.49
CA PHE A 116 11.30 17.35 4.35
C PHE A 116 11.55 16.20 5.32
N VAL A 117 10.45 15.64 5.84
CA VAL A 117 10.49 14.43 6.66
C VAL A 117 9.55 13.40 6.05
N PHE A 118 10.11 12.27 5.62
CA PHE A 118 9.35 11.11 5.19
C PHE A 118 9.46 10.01 6.23
N SER A 119 8.47 9.12 6.26
CA SER A 119 8.50 7.98 7.17
C SER A 119 7.75 6.78 6.61
N ASN A 120 8.22 5.60 6.96
CA ASN A 120 7.45 4.36 6.88
C ASN A 120 7.96 3.46 8.01
N THR A 121 7.32 3.58 9.15
CA THR A 121 7.67 2.90 10.40
C THR A 121 6.77 1.68 10.65
N THR A 122 6.17 1.15 9.60
CA THR A 122 5.11 0.15 9.56
C THR A 122 3.75 0.69 10.03
N GLU A 123 2.69 -0.08 9.84
CA GLU A 123 1.33 0.29 10.26
C GLU A 123 1.24 0.57 11.77
N ALA A 124 2.07 -0.11 12.58
CA ALA A 124 2.12 0.06 14.01
C ALA A 124 2.99 1.25 14.46
N GLY A 125 3.74 1.87 13.55
CA GLY A 125 4.70 2.92 13.89
C GLY A 125 4.07 4.24 14.31
N ILE A 126 2.93 4.60 13.72
CA ILE A 126 2.18 5.81 14.12
C ILE A 126 1.22 5.41 15.24
N SER A 127 1.75 5.30 16.44
CA SER A 127 1.00 4.90 17.63
C SER A 127 1.51 5.64 18.87
N TYR A 128 0.65 5.69 19.87
CA TYR A 128 0.97 6.31 21.17
C TYR A 128 1.59 5.28 22.10
N HIS A 129 2.66 5.69 22.81
CA HIS A 129 3.31 4.90 23.85
C HIS A 129 3.37 5.72 25.13
N ALA A 130 2.64 5.29 26.15
CA ALA A 130 2.46 6.05 27.40
C ALA A 130 3.76 6.25 28.21
N GLY A 131 4.75 5.40 28.03
CA GLY A 131 6.03 5.47 28.74
C GLY A 131 7.04 6.44 28.14
N ASP A 132 6.75 7.03 27.00
CA ASP A 132 7.69 7.94 26.33
C ASP A 132 7.78 9.27 27.04
N LYS A 133 9.02 9.66 27.40
CA LYS A 133 9.31 10.91 28.10
C LYS A 133 10.25 11.79 27.28
N PHE A 134 10.19 13.09 27.53
CA PHE A 134 11.04 14.06 26.86
C PHE A 134 12.54 13.76 27.03
N GLU A 135 12.95 13.31 28.20
CA GLU A 135 14.35 13.03 28.54
C GLU A 135 14.88 11.72 27.94
N ASP A 136 14.01 10.89 27.39
CA ASP A 136 14.43 9.63 26.77
C ASP A 136 15.38 9.88 25.59
N ALA A 137 16.38 9.05 25.48
CA ALA A 137 17.43 9.23 24.48
C ALA A 137 17.68 7.94 23.67
N PRO A 138 16.78 7.51 22.81
CA PRO A 138 15.53 8.13 22.38
C PRO A 138 14.29 7.61 23.12
N ALA A 139 13.14 8.26 22.90
CA ALA A 139 11.82 7.70 23.17
C ALA A 139 11.56 6.48 22.28
N VAL A 140 10.63 5.61 22.68
CA VAL A 140 10.37 4.34 21.97
C VAL A 140 9.57 4.55 20.68
N SER A 141 8.46 5.30 20.73
CA SER A 141 7.61 5.50 19.59
C SER A 141 8.19 6.48 18.56
N TYR A 142 7.84 6.27 17.28
CA TYR A 142 8.22 7.20 16.22
C TYR A 142 7.63 8.60 16.45
N PRO A 143 6.33 8.78 16.76
CA PRO A 143 5.78 10.11 16.99
C PRO A 143 6.48 10.87 18.11
N ALA A 144 6.89 10.18 19.18
CA ALA A 144 7.65 10.79 20.27
C ALA A 144 9.06 11.20 19.82
N LYS A 145 9.74 10.36 19.06
CA LYS A 145 11.05 10.71 18.46
C LYS A 145 10.95 11.96 17.59
N LEU A 146 9.92 12.02 16.76
CA LEU A 146 9.67 13.15 15.87
C LEU A 146 9.36 14.42 16.67
N THR A 147 8.54 14.31 17.72
CA THR A 147 8.22 15.46 18.59
C THR A 147 9.47 16.04 19.22
N ARG A 148 10.35 15.18 19.73
CA ARG A 148 11.63 15.62 20.31
C ARG A 148 12.51 16.32 19.29
N LEU A 149 12.58 15.78 18.08
CA LEU A 149 13.37 16.38 17.01
C LEU A 149 12.80 17.73 16.55
N LEU A 150 11.48 17.84 16.44
CA LEU A 150 10.80 19.09 16.12
C LEU A 150 11.05 20.16 17.20
N PHE A 151 11.02 19.75 18.45
CA PHE A 151 11.32 20.68 19.56
C PHE A 151 12.78 21.15 19.53
N GLU A 152 13.71 20.29 19.17
CA GLU A 152 15.11 20.65 18.98
C GLU A 152 15.26 21.72 17.88
N ARG A 153 14.55 21.54 16.76
CA ARG A 153 14.53 22.51 15.66
C ARG A 153 13.95 23.85 16.09
N PHE A 154 12.78 23.81 16.74
CA PHE A 154 12.13 25.00 17.29
C PHE A 154 13.08 25.77 18.21
N SER A 155 13.76 25.09 19.14
CA SER A 155 14.66 25.68 20.07
C SER A 155 15.92 26.29 19.43
N HIS A 156 16.49 25.53 18.49
CA HIS A 156 17.72 25.96 17.81
C HIS A 156 17.51 27.23 16.98
N PHE A 157 16.36 27.34 16.29
CA PHE A 157 16.04 28.48 15.43
C PHE A 157 15.09 29.48 16.06
N ASN A 158 14.90 29.41 17.38
CA ASN A 158 14.07 30.36 18.17
C ASN A 158 12.64 30.49 17.57
N GLY A 159 12.04 29.41 17.11
CA GLY A 159 10.68 29.42 16.57
C GLY A 159 10.52 30.13 15.24
N ALA A 160 11.57 30.25 14.45
CA ALA A 160 11.52 30.91 13.15
C ALA A 160 10.51 30.22 12.23
N ALA A 161 9.60 30.99 11.64
CA ALA A 161 8.53 30.48 10.80
C ALA A 161 9.03 29.82 9.51
N ASP A 162 10.18 30.26 8.99
CA ASP A 162 10.79 29.71 7.77
C ASP A 162 11.62 28.43 8.01
N LYS A 163 11.67 27.95 9.25
CA LYS A 163 12.42 26.75 9.64
C LYS A 163 11.51 25.54 9.92
N GLY A 164 10.21 25.67 9.66
CA GLY A 164 9.28 24.55 9.73
C GLY A 164 9.55 23.50 8.66
N TRP A 165 9.07 22.30 8.90
CA TRP A 165 9.22 21.16 8.00
C TRP A 165 7.92 20.78 7.32
N ILE A 166 8.05 20.15 6.17
CA ILE A 166 6.96 19.44 5.50
C ILE A 166 7.11 17.95 5.86
N ILE A 167 6.13 17.43 6.57
CA ILE A 167 6.14 16.08 7.14
C ILE A 167 5.16 15.22 6.34
N ILE A 168 5.70 14.18 5.68
CA ILE A 168 5.01 13.38 4.68
C ILE A 168 5.15 11.90 5.06
N PRO A 169 4.33 11.39 5.99
CA PRO A 169 4.34 9.96 6.33
C PRO A 169 3.81 9.11 5.17
N CYS A 170 4.37 7.90 5.05
CA CYS A 170 4.02 6.94 4.01
C CYS A 170 3.52 5.60 4.59
N GLU A 171 3.17 5.55 5.86
CA GLU A 171 2.62 4.37 6.52
C GLU A 171 1.23 4.04 5.95
N LEU A 172 0.90 2.75 5.87
CA LEU A 172 -0.36 2.28 5.30
C LEU A 172 -1.51 2.37 6.32
N ILE A 173 -1.79 3.58 6.77
CA ILE A 173 -2.93 3.89 7.61
C ILE A 173 -3.70 5.07 7.02
N ASP A 174 -5.00 5.10 7.27
CA ASP A 174 -5.88 6.16 6.78
C ASP A 174 -5.52 7.50 7.42
N TYR A 175 -5.39 8.55 6.58
CA TYR A 175 -5.05 9.90 7.04
C TYR A 175 -3.82 9.92 7.96
N ASN A 176 -2.76 9.27 7.49
CA ASN A 176 -1.52 9.10 8.24
C ASN A 176 -0.89 10.42 8.71
N GLY A 177 -0.99 11.48 7.92
CA GLY A 177 -0.50 12.81 8.30
C GLY A 177 -1.28 13.41 9.47
N ASP A 178 -2.61 13.32 9.44
CA ASP A 178 -3.47 13.80 10.52
C ASP A 178 -3.23 13.00 11.80
N ALA A 179 -3.11 11.69 11.69
CA ALA A 179 -2.83 10.80 12.82
C ALA A 179 -1.49 11.12 13.47
N LEU A 180 -0.46 11.35 12.66
CA LEU A 180 0.87 11.71 13.17
C LEU A 180 0.86 13.08 13.87
N GLN A 181 0.21 14.07 13.26
CA GLN A 181 0.08 15.40 13.85
C GLN A 181 -0.60 15.36 15.21
N GLU A 182 -1.69 14.61 15.33
CA GLU A 182 -2.43 14.43 16.58
C GLU A 182 -1.53 13.89 17.68
N LEU A 183 -0.72 12.88 17.37
CA LEU A 183 0.19 12.27 18.35
C LEU A 183 1.34 13.21 18.71
N VAL A 184 1.90 13.95 17.76
CA VAL A 184 2.93 14.94 18.04
C VAL A 184 2.41 16.03 18.99
N LEU A 185 1.20 16.53 18.74
CA LEU A 185 0.55 17.52 19.61
C LEU A 185 0.26 16.95 21.00
N ARG A 186 -0.12 15.68 21.07
CA ARG A 186 -0.35 14.98 22.34
C ARG A 186 0.92 14.89 23.18
N TYR A 187 2.05 14.50 22.59
CA TYR A 187 3.32 14.47 23.30
C TYR A 187 3.78 15.87 23.73
N ALA A 188 3.59 16.87 22.89
CA ALA A 188 3.90 18.26 23.23
C ALA A 188 3.12 18.71 24.49
N GLN A 189 1.87 18.34 24.59
CA GLN A 189 1.01 18.63 25.74
C GLN A 189 1.44 17.84 26.98
N GLU A 190 1.64 16.53 26.85
CA GLU A 190 2.04 15.65 27.96
C GLU A 190 3.42 16.01 28.52
N TRP A 191 4.33 16.44 27.67
CA TRP A 191 5.66 16.87 28.08
C TRP A 191 5.70 18.34 28.56
N GLU A 192 4.54 18.98 28.60
CA GLU A 192 4.40 20.37 29.05
C GLU A 192 5.33 21.33 28.28
N LEU A 193 5.48 21.11 26.97
CA LEU A 193 6.31 21.96 26.13
C LEU A 193 5.64 23.34 25.96
N PRO A 194 6.43 24.40 25.69
CA PRO A 194 5.88 25.76 25.61
C PRO A 194 4.75 25.92 24.62
N ALA A 195 3.75 26.73 24.91
CA ALA A 195 2.64 27.03 23.99
C ALA A 195 3.14 27.59 22.66
N ALA A 196 4.25 28.32 22.66
CA ALA A 196 4.87 28.83 21.45
C ALA A 196 5.35 27.71 20.52
N PHE A 197 5.76 26.55 21.07
CA PHE A 197 6.09 25.37 20.27
C PHE A 197 4.86 24.78 19.59
N THR A 198 3.75 24.64 20.31
CA THR A 198 2.49 24.16 19.74
C THR A 198 2.00 25.08 18.62
N GLN A 199 2.11 26.38 18.80
CA GLN A 199 1.77 27.36 17.77
C GLN A 199 2.68 27.19 16.55
N TRP A 200 3.98 27.05 16.75
CA TRP A 200 4.94 26.83 15.68
C TRP A 200 4.69 25.50 14.95
N LEU A 201 4.32 24.44 15.65
CA LEU A 201 3.94 23.16 15.05
C LEU A 201 2.79 23.34 14.05
N ASN A 202 1.78 24.11 14.44
CA ASN A 202 0.58 24.28 13.62
C ASN A 202 0.76 25.30 12.49
N GLU A 203 1.57 26.34 12.68
CA GLU A 203 1.70 27.43 11.71
C GLU A 203 2.90 27.31 10.79
N ALA A 204 4.03 26.76 11.26
CA ALA A 204 5.27 26.70 10.49
C ALA A 204 5.51 25.34 9.84
N ASN A 205 4.89 24.28 10.31
CA ASN A 205 5.05 22.93 9.80
C ASN A 205 3.78 22.48 9.09
N THR A 206 3.94 21.58 8.11
CA THR A 206 2.83 21.01 7.35
C THR A 206 2.87 19.49 7.51
N PHE A 207 1.75 18.92 7.97
CA PHE A 207 1.59 17.46 8.02
C PHE A 207 0.69 17.05 6.84
N CYS A 208 1.21 16.18 5.98
CA CYS A 208 0.51 15.75 4.78
C CYS A 208 0.05 14.31 4.93
N SER A 209 -1.23 14.05 4.69
CA SER A 209 -1.73 12.68 4.55
C SER A 209 -1.45 12.15 3.16
N THR A 210 -1.09 10.88 3.04
CA THR A 210 -0.66 10.31 1.76
C THR A 210 -1.34 9.00 1.44
N LEU A 211 -1.36 8.70 0.15
CA LEU A 211 -1.63 7.38 -0.39
C LEU A 211 -0.41 6.95 -1.18
N VAL A 212 0.18 5.82 -0.80
CA VAL A 212 1.34 5.25 -1.50
C VAL A 212 0.95 3.93 -2.14
N ASP A 213 1.44 3.70 -3.35
CA ASP A 213 1.10 2.50 -4.09
C ASP A 213 2.24 2.07 -5.00
N ARG A 214 2.97 1.06 -4.59
CA ARG A 214 3.96 0.33 -5.38
C ARG A 214 4.21 -1.01 -4.71
N ILE A 215 4.20 -2.09 -5.49
CA ILE A 215 4.64 -3.38 -4.98
C ILE A 215 6.17 -3.41 -4.99
N VAL A 216 6.75 -3.50 -3.79
CA VAL A 216 8.18 -3.62 -3.58
C VAL A 216 8.46 -5.01 -3.02
N THR A 217 9.05 -5.88 -3.85
CA THR A 217 9.34 -7.26 -3.46
C THR A 217 10.61 -7.38 -2.62
N GLY A 218 11.43 -6.34 -2.59
CA GLY A 218 12.62 -6.26 -1.76
C GLY A 218 13.85 -6.88 -2.40
N TYR A 219 14.71 -7.48 -1.59
CA TYR A 219 15.94 -8.07 -2.08
C TYR A 219 15.65 -9.32 -2.93
N PRO A 220 16.06 -9.33 -4.22
CA PRO A 220 15.75 -10.43 -5.15
C PRO A 220 16.71 -11.60 -4.96
N ARG A 221 16.55 -12.39 -3.90
CA ARG A 221 17.50 -13.43 -3.45
C ARG A 221 17.90 -14.42 -4.55
N ASP A 222 16.91 -14.92 -5.30
CA ASP A 222 17.14 -15.94 -6.32
C ASP A 222 17.83 -15.40 -7.57
N GLU A 223 17.79 -14.08 -7.77
CA GLU A 223 18.31 -13.39 -8.96
C GLU A 223 19.50 -12.49 -8.65
N ALA A 224 19.82 -12.29 -7.37
CA ALA A 224 20.82 -11.30 -6.94
C ALA A 224 22.18 -11.52 -7.59
N SER A 225 22.67 -12.77 -7.64
CA SER A 225 23.95 -13.11 -8.25
C SER A 225 23.99 -12.76 -9.74
N ALA A 226 22.93 -13.07 -10.47
CA ALA A 226 22.84 -12.75 -11.91
C ALA A 226 22.78 -11.23 -12.14
N ILE A 227 22.04 -10.51 -11.28
CA ILE A 227 21.93 -9.04 -11.34
C ILE A 227 23.31 -8.41 -11.07
N GLU A 228 23.98 -8.84 -10.01
CA GLU A 228 25.31 -8.34 -9.64
C GLU A 228 26.35 -8.62 -10.74
N GLU A 229 26.29 -9.79 -11.37
CA GLU A 229 27.15 -10.12 -12.50
C GLU A 229 26.90 -9.16 -13.68
N SER A 230 25.65 -8.90 -13.99
CA SER A 230 25.24 -7.95 -15.03
C SER A 230 25.70 -6.52 -14.72
N LEU A 231 25.65 -6.10 -13.46
CA LEU A 231 26.05 -4.76 -13.03
C LEU A 231 27.56 -4.60 -12.91
N GLY A 232 28.29 -5.68 -12.64
CA GLY A 232 29.73 -5.67 -12.43
C GLY A 232 30.17 -5.26 -11.02
N TYR A 233 29.24 -5.24 -10.07
CA TYR A 233 29.53 -4.94 -8.66
C TYR A 233 28.58 -5.70 -7.73
N LYS A 234 28.96 -5.80 -6.45
CA LYS A 234 28.12 -6.36 -5.40
C LYS A 234 27.30 -5.26 -4.70
N ASP A 235 26.04 -5.57 -4.45
CA ASP A 235 25.13 -4.69 -3.75
C ASP A 235 24.27 -5.50 -2.77
N SER A 236 24.57 -5.39 -1.48
CA SER A 236 23.82 -6.08 -0.43
C SER A 236 22.45 -5.46 -0.17
N PHE A 237 22.13 -4.35 -0.81
CA PHE A 237 20.89 -3.58 -0.63
C PHE A 237 20.07 -3.48 -1.90
N LEU A 238 20.26 -4.38 -2.85
CA LEU A 238 19.40 -4.45 -4.03
C LEU A 238 17.93 -4.41 -3.62
N ALA A 239 17.16 -3.54 -4.26
CA ALA A 239 15.73 -3.43 -4.00
C ALA A 239 14.97 -3.55 -5.32
N ALA A 240 14.18 -4.62 -5.45
CA ALA A 240 13.33 -4.85 -6.59
C ALA A 240 11.93 -4.33 -6.34
N ALA A 241 11.34 -3.71 -7.35
CA ALA A 241 9.98 -3.20 -7.31
C ALA A 241 9.33 -3.28 -8.68
N GLU A 242 8.01 -3.15 -8.72
CA GLU A 242 7.27 -3.07 -9.97
C GLU A 242 7.50 -1.74 -10.70
N HIS A 243 7.19 -1.73 -12.00
CA HIS A 243 7.25 -0.52 -12.82
C HIS A 243 6.27 0.56 -12.36
N PHE A 244 5.04 0.16 -12.03
CA PHE A 244 4.01 1.09 -11.56
C PHE A 244 4.37 1.68 -10.20
N TYR A 245 4.06 2.95 -10.03
CA TYR A 245 4.03 3.61 -8.73
C TYR A 245 3.01 4.75 -8.76
N LEU A 246 2.45 5.07 -7.62
CA LEU A 246 1.57 6.22 -7.43
C LEU A 246 1.80 6.79 -6.04
N PHE A 247 1.97 8.10 -5.99
CA PHE A 247 2.10 8.83 -4.72
C PHE A 247 1.10 9.99 -4.73
N VAL A 248 0.11 9.92 -3.84
CA VAL A 248 -0.89 10.99 -3.69
C VAL A 248 -0.64 11.67 -2.35
N ILE A 249 -0.46 12.99 -2.38
CA ILE A 249 -0.16 13.79 -1.19
C ILE A 249 -1.27 14.82 -1.02
N GLN A 250 -1.97 14.77 0.12
CA GLN A 250 -2.89 15.82 0.51
C GLN A 250 -2.08 16.92 1.20
N GLY A 251 -1.91 18.03 0.50
CA GLY A 251 -1.06 19.12 0.96
C GLY A 251 -1.23 20.38 0.12
N PRO A 252 -0.46 21.42 0.43
CA PRO A 252 -0.55 22.70 -0.30
C PRO A 252 -0.07 22.54 -1.74
N ALA A 253 -0.73 23.24 -2.67
CA ALA A 253 -0.39 23.20 -4.10
C ALA A 253 1.06 23.61 -4.37
N THR A 254 1.64 24.46 -3.55
CA THR A 254 3.03 24.91 -3.65
C THR A 254 4.05 23.78 -3.44
N LEU A 255 3.63 22.66 -2.84
CA LEU A 255 4.50 21.51 -2.62
C LEU A 255 5.00 20.92 -3.96
N ALA A 256 4.18 20.96 -5.00
CA ALA A 256 4.58 20.49 -6.34
C ALA A 256 5.81 21.25 -6.85
N GLN A 257 5.84 22.56 -6.69
CA GLN A 257 6.98 23.40 -7.07
C GLN A 257 8.20 23.17 -6.16
N GLU A 258 7.96 23.01 -4.86
CA GLU A 258 9.03 22.81 -3.88
C GLU A 258 9.75 21.47 -4.12
N LEU A 259 9.02 20.45 -4.56
CA LEU A 259 9.57 19.14 -4.97
C LEU A 259 10.03 19.11 -6.44
N ARG A 260 9.89 20.21 -7.18
CA ARG A 260 10.27 20.30 -8.60
C ARG A 260 9.47 19.40 -9.54
N LEU A 261 8.26 19.01 -9.12
CA LEU A 261 7.36 18.20 -9.97
C LEU A 261 6.85 18.96 -11.19
N ASP A 262 6.85 20.28 -11.14
CA ASP A 262 6.55 21.16 -12.28
C ASP A 262 7.64 21.11 -13.36
N LYS A 263 8.87 20.77 -12.99
CA LYS A 263 10.01 20.70 -13.91
C LYS A 263 10.27 19.31 -14.47
N PHE A 264 10.00 18.29 -13.65
CA PHE A 264 10.12 16.89 -14.05
C PHE A 264 8.95 16.11 -13.44
N PRO A 265 7.90 15.86 -14.24
CA PRO A 265 6.70 15.21 -13.71
C PRO A 265 6.95 13.75 -13.39
N LEU A 266 6.56 13.36 -12.19
CA LEU A 266 6.47 11.97 -11.74
C LEU A 266 4.99 11.63 -11.51
N ASN A 267 4.70 10.35 -11.28
CA ASN A 267 3.35 9.95 -10.93
C ASN A 267 3.05 10.26 -9.44
N VAL A 268 3.13 11.56 -9.14
CA VAL A 268 2.90 12.15 -7.83
C VAL A 268 1.81 13.21 -8.00
N LEU A 269 0.73 13.08 -7.22
CA LEU A 269 -0.39 14.01 -7.26
C LEU A 269 -0.44 14.79 -5.94
N ILE A 270 -0.45 16.11 -6.04
CA ILE A 270 -0.70 16.99 -4.88
C ILE A 270 -2.16 17.39 -4.94
N VAL A 271 -2.93 17.02 -3.94
CA VAL A 271 -4.40 17.16 -3.95
C VAL A 271 -4.91 17.85 -2.69
N ASP A 272 -6.12 18.41 -2.77
CA ASP A 272 -6.80 19.01 -1.62
C ASP A 272 -7.48 17.94 -0.75
N ASP A 273 -7.94 16.85 -1.37
CA ASP A 273 -8.66 15.77 -0.70
C ASP A 273 -8.18 14.41 -1.23
N ILE A 274 -7.62 13.61 -0.35
CA ILE A 274 -7.10 12.28 -0.69
C ILE A 274 -8.19 11.22 -0.82
N LYS A 275 -9.38 11.48 -0.29
CA LYS A 275 -10.47 10.51 -0.19
C LYS A 275 -10.85 9.84 -1.51
N PRO A 276 -11.07 10.57 -2.63
CA PRO A 276 -11.45 9.95 -3.90
C PRO A 276 -10.39 8.99 -4.43
N TYR A 277 -9.13 9.30 -4.23
CA TYR A 277 -8.00 8.48 -4.69
C TYR A 277 -7.86 7.20 -3.87
N LYS A 278 -8.11 7.30 -2.57
CA LYS A 278 -8.15 6.16 -1.66
C LYS A 278 -9.31 5.23 -2.02
N GLU A 279 -10.49 5.77 -2.22
CA GLU A 279 -11.66 5.00 -2.64
C GLU A 279 -11.43 4.30 -3.99
N ARG A 280 -10.79 4.99 -4.95
CA ARG A 280 -10.41 4.43 -6.25
C ARG A 280 -9.48 3.23 -6.09
N LYS A 281 -8.43 3.34 -5.28
CA LYS A 281 -7.50 2.24 -5.03
C LYS A 281 -8.20 1.06 -4.39
N VAL A 282 -8.99 1.28 -3.35
CA VAL A 282 -9.70 0.22 -2.63
C VAL A 282 -10.69 -0.48 -3.55
N ALA A 283 -11.47 0.26 -4.32
CA ALA A 283 -12.49 -0.31 -5.19
C ALA A 283 -11.91 -1.03 -6.41
N ILE A 284 -10.98 -0.40 -7.13
CA ILE A 284 -10.45 -0.97 -8.38
C ILE A 284 -9.35 -1.99 -8.11
N LEU A 285 -8.28 -1.61 -7.38
CA LEU A 285 -7.17 -2.53 -7.14
C LEU A 285 -7.55 -3.64 -6.17
N ASN A 286 -7.93 -3.26 -4.96
CA ASN A 286 -8.23 -4.23 -3.90
C ASN A 286 -9.53 -4.97 -4.18
N GLY A 287 -10.54 -4.29 -4.72
CA GLY A 287 -11.81 -4.90 -5.09
C GLY A 287 -11.66 -5.94 -6.19
N ALA A 288 -10.91 -5.62 -7.25
CA ALA A 288 -10.65 -6.58 -8.33
C ALA A 288 -9.87 -7.81 -7.82
N HIS A 289 -8.84 -7.63 -6.98
CA HIS A 289 -8.13 -8.74 -6.36
C HIS A 289 -9.07 -9.64 -5.55
N THR A 290 -9.90 -9.04 -4.71
CA THR A 290 -10.81 -9.79 -3.84
C THR A 290 -11.89 -10.53 -4.64
N ALA A 291 -12.41 -9.93 -5.72
CA ALA A 291 -13.37 -10.58 -6.60
C ALA A 291 -12.73 -11.72 -7.41
N LEU A 292 -11.50 -11.51 -7.87
CA LEU A 292 -10.75 -12.45 -8.70
C LEU A 292 -10.46 -13.76 -7.97
N VAL A 293 -10.03 -13.70 -6.71
CA VAL A 293 -9.44 -14.84 -6.00
C VAL A 293 -10.33 -16.08 -5.95
N PRO A 294 -11.56 -16.03 -5.44
CA PRO A 294 -12.37 -17.24 -5.37
C PRO A 294 -12.76 -17.75 -6.76
N VAL A 295 -13.01 -16.86 -7.71
CA VAL A 295 -13.38 -17.23 -9.08
C VAL A 295 -12.21 -17.97 -9.77
N ALA A 296 -11.03 -17.38 -9.75
CA ALA A 296 -9.86 -17.95 -10.40
C ALA A 296 -9.38 -19.24 -9.73
N TYR A 297 -9.35 -19.24 -8.41
CA TYR A 297 -8.88 -20.42 -7.66
C TYR A 297 -9.80 -21.63 -7.90
N LEU A 298 -11.10 -21.43 -7.82
CA LEU A 298 -12.07 -22.51 -8.07
C LEU A 298 -12.14 -22.90 -9.55
N ALA A 299 -11.66 -22.05 -10.45
CA ALA A 299 -11.50 -22.39 -11.87
C ALA A 299 -10.22 -23.20 -12.16
N GLY A 300 -9.39 -23.45 -11.15
CA GLY A 300 -8.19 -24.27 -11.29
C GLY A 300 -6.88 -23.49 -11.39
N LEU A 301 -6.90 -22.17 -11.21
CA LEU A 301 -5.73 -21.31 -11.31
C LEU A 301 -5.12 -21.08 -9.92
N ASN A 302 -3.83 -20.73 -9.87
CA ASN A 302 -3.11 -20.60 -8.61
C ASN A 302 -2.51 -19.22 -8.35
N THR A 303 -2.23 -18.45 -9.41
CA THR A 303 -1.62 -17.11 -9.29
C THR A 303 -2.45 -16.04 -10.00
N VAL A 304 -2.22 -14.79 -9.62
CA VAL A 304 -2.85 -13.64 -10.29
C VAL A 304 -2.42 -13.56 -11.74
N GLY A 305 -1.15 -13.82 -12.05
CA GLY A 305 -0.64 -13.82 -13.42
C GLY A 305 -1.31 -14.87 -14.30
N GLU A 306 -1.43 -16.12 -13.82
CA GLU A 306 -2.18 -17.17 -14.51
C GLU A 306 -3.63 -16.76 -14.75
N SER A 307 -4.25 -16.11 -13.77
CA SER A 307 -5.63 -15.65 -13.84
C SER A 307 -5.83 -14.63 -14.95
N MET A 308 -4.93 -13.68 -15.07
CA MET A 308 -5.00 -12.62 -16.10
C MET A 308 -4.60 -13.12 -17.49
N ASN A 309 -3.88 -14.24 -17.58
CA ASN A 309 -3.59 -14.91 -18.84
C ASN A 309 -4.72 -15.86 -19.27
N ASP A 310 -5.68 -16.12 -18.41
CA ASP A 310 -6.86 -16.89 -18.72
C ASP A 310 -7.92 -15.98 -19.34
N ALA A 311 -8.38 -16.31 -20.56
CA ALA A 311 -9.27 -15.44 -21.31
C ALA A 311 -10.60 -15.17 -20.59
N GLU A 312 -11.20 -16.18 -19.96
CA GLU A 312 -12.49 -16.03 -19.27
C GLU A 312 -12.35 -15.23 -17.97
N VAL A 313 -11.35 -15.55 -17.17
CA VAL A 313 -11.11 -14.83 -15.90
C VAL A 313 -10.70 -13.39 -16.17
N CYS A 314 -9.83 -13.15 -17.14
CA CYS A 314 -9.43 -11.80 -17.53
C CYS A 314 -10.64 -10.97 -17.99
N ALA A 315 -11.49 -11.53 -18.85
CA ALA A 315 -12.71 -10.87 -19.30
C ALA A 315 -13.64 -10.53 -18.12
N PHE A 316 -13.80 -11.46 -17.19
CA PHE A 316 -14.60 -11.24 -15.98
C PHE A 316 -14.06 -10.06 -15.17
N VAL A 317 -12.77 -10.01 -14.93
CA VAL A 317 -12.13 -8.93 -14.16
C VAL A 317 -12.26 -7.58 -14.87
N GLU A 318 -11.95 -7.53 -16.15
CA GLU A 318 -12.00 -6.28 -16.91
C GLU A 318 -13.43 -5.73 -16.99
N LYS A 319 -14.41 -6.57 -17.24
CA LYS A 319 -15.82 -6.15 -17.27
C LYS A 319 -16.35 -5.77 -15.89
N THR A 320 -15.94 -6.48 -14.85
CA THR A 320 -16.29 -6.11 -13.47
C THR A 320 -15.85 -4.70 -13.16
N ILE A 321 -14.61 -4.37 -13.49
CA ILE A 321 -14.05 -3.03 -13.26
C ILE A 321 -14.79 -1.98 -14.12
N ALA A 322 -14.88 -2.21 -15.43
CA ALA A 322 -15.38 -1.22 -16.37
C ALA A 322 -16.89 -0.96 -16.23
N GLU A 323 -17.67 -2.01 -16.01
CA GLU A 323 -19.12 -1.93 -16.04
C GLU A 323 -19.77 -1.80 -14.67
N GLU A 324 -19.08 -2.25 -13.60
CA GLU A 324 -19.71 -2.36 -12.27
C GLU A 324 -18.98 -1.56 -11.17
N ILE A 325 -17.68 -1.35 -11.27
CA ILE A 325 -16.92 -0.58 -10.28
C ILE A 325 -16.77 0.89 -10.68
N ILE A 326 -16.24 1.15 -11.86
CA ILE A 326 -16.01 2.53 -12.35
C ILE A 326 -17.27 3.39 -12.32
N PRO A 327 -18.45 2.90 -12.75
CA PRO A 327 -19.64 3.75 -12.82
C PRO A 327 -20.12 4.32 -11.48
N VAL A 328 -19.71 3.76 -10.35
CA VAL A 328 -20.14 4.19 -9.01
C VAL A 328 -19.07 4.96 -8.24
N LEU A 329 -17.95 5.30 -8.88
CA LEU A 329 -16.86 6.08 -8.27
C LEU A 329 -16.91 7.55 -8.69
N ASP A 330 -16.44 8.46 -7.82
CA ASP A 330 -16.59 9.91 -7.93
C ASP A 330 -15.40 10.63 -8.57
N LEU A 331 -14.63 9.98 -9.40
CA LEU A 331 -13.55 10.62 -10.17
C LEU A 331 -13.90 10.67 -11.66
N PRO A 332 -13.26 11.55 -12.45
CA PRO A 332 -13.45 11.57 -13.89
C PRO A 332 -13.25 10.19 -14.51
N ARG A 333 -14.13 9.82 -15.44
CA ARG A 333 -14.16 8.47 -16.01
C ARG A 333 -12.86 8.09 -16.71
N ASP A 334 -12.24 9.02 -17.41
CA ASP A 334 -10.97 8.80 -18.10
C ASP A 334 -9.81 8.52 -17.12
N GLU A 335 -9.78 9.20 -15.98
CA GLU A 335 -8.81 8.93 -14.91
C GLU A 335 -9.01 7.54 -14.30
N LEU A 336 -10.27 7.16 -14.07
CA LEU A 336 -10.61 5.83 -13.55
C LEU A 336 -10.23 4.73 -14.54
N GLN A 337 -10.48 4.94 -15.83
CA GLN A 337 -10.12 3.98 -16.88
C GLN A 337 -8.58 3.82 -16.98
N SER A 338 -7.83 4.92 -16.91
CA SER A 338 -6.36 4.88 -16.92
C SER A 338 -5.81 4.12 -15.72
N PHE A 339 -6.38 4.36 -14.55
CA PHE A 339 -6.01 3.64 -13.33
C PHE A 339 -6.33 2.15 -13.43
N ALA A 340 -7.50 1.80 -13.97
CA ALA A 340 -7.91 0.42 -14.19
C ALA A 340 -6.97 -0.30 -15.15
N GLN A 341 -6.53 0.35 -16.20
CA GLN A 341 -5.57 -0.21 -17.15
C GLN A 341 -4.22 -0.46 -16.48
N ALA A 342 -3.75 0.46 -15.65
CA ALA A 342 -2.54 0.29 -14.86
C ALA A 342 -2.67 -0.91 -13.90
N VAL A 343 -3.81 -1.07 -13.24
CA VAL A 343 -4.09 -2.21 -12.35
C VAL A 343 -4.02 -3.54 -13.13
N THR A 344 -4.66 -3.60 -14.30
CA THR A 344 -4.62 -4.79 -15.15
C THR A 344 -3.19 -5.15 -15.55
N SER A 345 -2.40 -4.17 -15.96
CA SER A 345 -0.99 -4.37 -16.30
C SER A 345 -0.17 -4.87 -15.10
N ARG A 346 -0.45 -4.36 -13.91
CA ARG A 346 0.21 -4.82 -12.67
C ARG A 346 -0.11 -6.28 -12.37
N PHE A 347 -1.36 -6.70 -12.56
CA PHE A 347 -1.77 -8.09 -12.37
C PHE A 347 -1.10 -9.04 -13.37
N GLN A 348 -0.76 -8.54 -14.55
CA GLN A 348 -0.07 -9.29 -15.60
C GLN A 348 1.45 -9.30 -15.48
N ASN A 349 2.03 -8.64 -14.47
CA ASN A 349 3.47 -8.50 -14.32
C ASN A 349 4.15 -9.89 -14.19
N PRO A 350 4.99 -10.29 -15.15
CA PRO A 350 5.60 -11.62 -15.17
C PRO A 350 6.67 -11.82 -14.08
N TYR A 351 7.15 -10.73 -13.49
CA TYR A 351 8.19 -10.77 -12.44
C TYR A 351 7.63 -11.02 -11.04
N ILE A 352 6.31 -10.98 -10.87
CA ILE A 352 5.64 -11.18 -9.59
C ILE A 352 4.72 -12.39 -9.67
N GLN A 353 4.99 -13.42 -8.86
CA GLN A 353 4.12 -14.58 -8.72
C GLN A 353 3.28 -14.45 -7.45
N HIS A 354 2.17 -13.76 -7.57
CA HIS A 354 1.26 -13.52 -6.46
C HIS A 354 0.29 -14.68 -6.31
N GLN A 355 0.43 -15.47 -5.24
CA GLN A 355 -0.41 -16.64 -4.97
C GLN A 355 -1.82 -16.21 -4.56
N LEU A 356 -2.83 -16.81 -5.19
CA LEU A 356 -4.25 -16.51 -4.87
C LEU A 356 -4.57 -16.83 -3.41
N LEU A 357 -4.06 -17.93 -2.87
CA LEU A 357 -4.29 -18.30 -1.47
C LEU A 357 -3.70 -17.29 -0.48
N SER A 358 -2.63 -16.59 -0.85
CA SER A 358 -2.06 -15.52 -0.01
C SER A 358 -2.97 -14.29 0.06
N ILE A 359 -3.75 -14.05 -1.00
CA ILE A 359 -4.72 -12.93 -1.06
C ILE A 359 -6.02 -13.33 -0.37
N ALA A 360 -6.34 -14.62 -0.33
CA ALA A 360 -7.62 -15.14 0.16
C ALA A 360 -7.86 -14.95 1.66
N LEU A 361 -6.85 -14.53 2.41
CA LEU A 361 -6.93 -14.35 3.87
C LEU A 361 -7.99 -13.31 4.22
N ASN A 362 -8.84 -13.60 5.22
CA ASN A 362 -9.87 -12.69 5.72
C ASN A 362 -10.82 -12.22 4.62
N GLY A 363 -11.19 -13.12 3.72
CA GLY A 363 -12.00 -12.83 2.53
C GLY A 363 -13.36 -12.23 2.84
N MET A 364 -13.97 -12.60 3.96
CA MET A 364 -15.28 -12.06 4.36
C MET A 364 -15.20 -10.57 4.70
N THR A 365 -14.23 -10.15 5.48
CA THR A 365 -14.00 -8.73 5.80
C THR A 365 -13.54 -7.94 4.57
N LYS A 366 -12.67 -8.52 3.77
CA LYS A 366 -12.22 -7.90 2.51
C LYS A 366 -13.38 -7.66 1.56
N PHE A 367 -14.29 -8.62 1.41
CA PHE A 367 -15.47 -8.42 0.58
C PHE A 367 -16.33 -7.27 1.08
N ARG A 368 -16.62 -7.24 2.38
CA ARG A 368 -17.43 -6.16 2.98
C ARG A 368 -16.80 -4.78 2.73
N THR A 369 -15.50 -4.64 2.91
CA THR A 369 -14.84 -3.33 2.85
C THR A 369 -14.47 -2.91 1.44
N ARG A 370 -14.26 -3.85 0.52
CA ARG A 370 -13.70 -3.58 -0.82
C ARG A 370 -14.70 -3.70 -1.95
N ILE A 371 -15.71 -4.59 -1.83
CA ILE A 371 -16.65 -4.91 -2.91
C ILE A 371 -18.08 -4.52 -2.58
N LEU A 372 -18.54 -4.79 -1.38
CA LEU A 372 -19.92 -4.54 -0.98
C LEU A 372 -20.38 -3.10 -1.21
N PRO A 373 -19.55 -2.06 -0.94
CA PRO A 373 -19.99 -0.68 -1.21
C PRO A 373 -20.37 -0.45 -2.68
N GLN A 374 -19.61 -1.01 -3.63
CA GLN A 374 -19.90 -0.85 -5.05
C GLN A 374 -21.12 -1.69 -5.47
N LEU A 375 -21.28 -2.88 -4.92
CA LEU A 375 -22.45 -3.70 -5.18
C LEU A 375 -23.75 -2.99 -4.76
N LEU A 376 -23.77 -2.45 -3.56
CA LEU A 376 -24.93 -1.71 -3.03
C LEU A 376 -25.17 -0.42 -3.78
N ALA A 377 -24.12 0.33 -4.10
CA ALA A 377 -24.22 1.57 -4.87
C ALA A 377 -24.78 1.32 -6.27
N GLY A 378 -24.34 0.26 -6.93
CA GLY A 378 -24.85 -0.13 -8.24
C GLY A 378 -26.33 -0.50 -8.21
N GLN A 379 -26.73 -1.27 -7.22
CA GLN A 379 -28.14 -1.65 -7.04
C GLN A 379 -29.02 -0.42 -6.76
N GLN A 380 -28.57 0.49 -5.93
CA GLN A 380 -29.31 1.71 -5.63
C GLN A 380 -29.43 2.64 -6.83
N ALA A 381 -28.35 2.75 -7.64
CA ALA A 381 -28.32 3.64 -8.80
C ALA A 381 -29.19 3.15 -9.96
N THR A 382 -29.26 1.85 -10.20
CA THR A 382 -29.92 1.28 -11.38
C THR A 382 -31.18 0.48 -11.06
N GLY A 383 -31.42 0.13 -9.82
CA GLY A 383 -32.50 -0.78 -9.41
C GLY A 383 -32.23 -2.24 -9.72
N THR A 384 -31.06 -2.56 -10.28
CA THR A 384 -30.64 -3.93 -10.61
C THR A 384 -29.32 -4.27 -9.97
N LEU A 385 -29.12 -5.52 -9.61
CA LEU A 385 -27.85 -5.98 -9.01
C LEU A 385 -26.73 -5.98 -10.06
N PRO A 386 -25.53 -5.48 -9.69
CA PRO A 386 -24.35 -5.68 -10.51
C PRO A 386 -24.07 -7.18 -10.65
N PRO A 387 -24.14 -7.76 -11.85
CA PRO A 387 -24.16 -9.23 -11.97
C PRO A 387 -22.85 -9.90 -11.59
N ARG A 388 -21.72 -9.30 -11.92
CA ARG A 388 -20.40 -9.88 -11.63
C ARG A 388 -19.97 -9.71 -10.18
N LEU A 389 -20.26 -8.58 -9.56
CA LEU A 389 -20.00 -8.37 -8.14
C LEU A 389 -20.86 -9.32 -7.29
N THR A 390 -22.11 -9.58 -7.72
CA THR A 390 -22.99 -10.55 -7.10
C THR A 390 -22.48 -11.98 -7.28
N PHE A 391 -22.00 -12.31 -8.49
CA PHE A 391 -21.35 -13.59 -8.75
C PHE A 391 -20.09 -13.78 -7.90
N ALA A 392 -19.30 -12.73 -7.69
CA ALA A 392 -18.13 -12.77 -6.83
C ALA A 392 -18.52 -13.13 -5.37
N LEU A 393 -19.67 -12.68 -4.89
CA LEU A 393 -20.17 -13.06 -3.57
C LEU A 393 -20.52 -14.55 -3.50
N ALA A 394 -21.18 -15.07 -4.52
CA ALA A 394 -21.45 -16.51 -4.62
C ALA A 394 -20.16 -17.33 -4.67
N ALA A 395 -19.19 -16.87 -5.45
CA ALA A 395 -17.87 -17.51 -5.54
C ALA A 395 -17.12 -17.50 -4.21
N LEU A 396 -17.21 -16.41 -3.45
CA LEU A 396 -16.64 -16.32 -2.11
C LEU A 396 -17.25 -17.36 -1.17
N ILE A 397 -18.57 -17.47 -1.17
CA ILE A 397 -19.28 -18.48 -0.36
C ILE A 397 -18.84 -19.89 -0.75
N ALA A 398 -18.76 -20.17 -2.07
CA ALA A 398 -18.28 -21.45 -2.58
C ALA A 398 -16.83 -21.75 -2.15
N PHE A 399 -15.98 -20.72 -2.13
CA PHE A 399 -14.58 -20.83 -1.71
C PHE A 399 -14.46 -21.33 -0.26
N TYR A 400 -15.36 -20.93 0.62
CA TYR A 400 -15.34 -21.33 2.04
C TYR A 400 -15.82 -22.77 2.28
N LYS A 401 -16.11 -23.52 1.23
CA LYS A 401 -16.23 -24.97 1.33
C LYS A 401 -14.87 -25.64 1.61
N GLY A 402 -13.78 -25.00 1.19
CA GLY A 402 -12.42 -25.48 1.42
C GLY A 402 -11.98 -26.62 0.51
N GLU A 403 -12.69 -26.83 -0.61
CA GLU A 403 -12.44 -27.92 -1.53
C GLU A 403 -12.36 -27.42 -2.97
N ARG A 404 -11.36 -27.91 -3.72
CA ARG A 404 -11.23 -27.71 -5.17
C ARG A 404 -11.02 -29.07 -5.83
N GLY A 405 -12.10 -29.61 -6.39
CA GLY A 405 -12.10 -31.00 -6.87
C GLY A 405 -11.90 -31.97 -5.69
N GLU A 406 -10.90 -32.81 -5.78
CA GLU A 406 -10.52 -33.75 -4.71
C GLU A 406 -9.55 -33.16 -3.71
N GLU A 407 -9.02 -31.96 -3.99
CA GLU A 407 -8.04 -31.27 -3.15
C GLU A 407 -8.75 -30.43 -2.08
N THR A 408 -8.14 -30.35 -0.89
CA THR A 408 -8.52 -29.42 0.15
C THR A 408 -7.46 -28.33 0.29
N TYR A 409 -7.86 -27.14 0.75
CA TYR A 409 -6.97 -26.05 0.99
C TYR A 409 -7.28 -25.38 2.33
N PRO A 410 -6.28 -24.73 2.96
CA PRO A 410 -6.50 -24.07 4.23
C PRO A 410 -7.35 -22.81 4.06
N LEU A 411 -8.29 -22.60 4.99
CA LEU A 411 -9.07 -21.38 5.11
C LEU A 411 -8.54 -20.56 6.28
N GLN A 412 -8.32 -19.27 6.08
CA GLN A 412 -7.87 -18.35 7.11
C GLN A 412 -8.80 -17.15 7.17
N ASP A 413 -9.57 -17.08 8.24
CA ASP A 413 -10.51 -15.99 8.52
C ASP A 413 -10.82 -16.00 10.02
N ASP A 414 -11.68 -15.10 10.47
CA ASP A 414 -12.18 -15.09 11.83
C ASP A 414 -12.80 -16.45 12.18
N GLU A 415 -12.57 -16.91 13.40
CA GLU A 415 -13.07 -18.19 13.88
C GLU A 415 -14.59 -18.30 13.74
N HIS A 416 -15.32 -17.21 13.97
CA HIS A 416 -16.76 -17.13 13.75
C HIS A 416 -17.15 -17.65 12.36
N TRP A 417 -16.48 -17.17 11.30
CA TRP A 417 -16.76 -17.58 9.92
C TRP A 417 -16.31 -19.00 9.63
N LEU A 418 -15.16 -19.42 10.13
CA LEU A 418 -14.65 -20.77 9.91
C LEU A 418 -15.59 -21.82 10.50
N VAL A 419 -16.07 -21.60 11.72
CA VAL A 419 -17.04 -22.49 12.39
C VAL A 419 -18.38 -22.47 11.64
N ARG A 420 -18.86 -21.27 11.31
CA ARG A 420 -20.16 -21.09 10.64
C ARG A 420 -20.21 -21.79 9.29
N TYR A 421 -19.20 -21.60 8.46
CA TYR A 421 -19.13 -22.24 7.15
C TYR A 421 -18.98 -23.75 7.25
N GLN A 422 -18.22 -24.24 8.20
CA GLN A 422 -18.10 -25.68 8.43
C GLN A 422 -19.47 -26.31 8.71
N GLN A 423 -20.25 -25.68 9.58
CA GLN A 423 -21.60 -26.13 9.92
C GLN A 423 -22.55 -26.08 8.71
N LEU A 424 -22.54 -24.97 7.99
CA LEU A 424 -23.43 -24.76 6.84
C LEU A 424 -23.14 -25.72 5.69
N TRP A 425 -21.86 -25.88 5.34
CA TRP A 425 -21.48 -26.79 4.26
C TRP A 425 -21.72 -28.25 4.62
N ALA A 426 -21.54 -28.64 5.88
CA ALA A 426 -21.90 -29.97 6.37
C ALA A 426 -23.42 -30.20 6.28
N ALA A 427 -24.22 -29.24 6.71
CA ALA A 427 -25.68 -29.32 6.65
C ALA A 427 -26.18 -29.42 5.20
N LEU A 428 -25.57 -28.70 4.27
CA LEU A 428 -25.88 -28.80 2.83
C LEU A 428 -25.52 -30.18 2.29
N GLY A 429 -24.36 -30.71 2.64
CA GLY A 429 -23.93 -32.06 2.24
C GLY A 429 -24.86 -33.15 2.74
N ASP A 430 -25.40 -33.00 3.96
CA ASP A 430 -26.38 -33.92 4.58
C ASP A 430 -27.83 -33.66 4.13
N LYS A 431 -28.02 -32.73 3.19
CA LYS A 431 -29.34 -32.35 2.66
C LYS A 431 -30.31 -31.81 3.69
N GLN A 432 -29.80 -31.29 4.82
CA GLN A 432 -30.60 -30.64 5.84
C GLN A 432 -31.02 -29.23 5.44
N ILE A 433 -30.23 -28.59 4.61
CA ILE A 433 -30.51 -27.26 4.02
C ILE A 433 -30.22 -27.30 2.51
N ASN A 434 -30.77 -26.33 1.78
CA ASN A 434 -30.47 -26.08 0.38
C ASN A 434 -29.53 -24.87 0.24
N GLU A 435 -29.10 -24.56 -0.96
CA GLU A 435 -28.20 -23.45 -1.26
C GLU A 435 -28.79 -22.11 -0.86
N GLN A 436 -30.10 -21.90 -1.06
CA GLN A 436 -30.77 -20.66 -0.67
C GLN A 436 -30.71 -20.46 0.84
N GLN A 437 -30.95 -21.51 1.61
CA GLN A 437 -30.88 -21.45 3.07
C GLN A 437 -29.45 -21.17 3.56
N LEU A 438 -28.44 -21.73 2.90
CA LEU A 438 -27.04 -21.45 3.18
C LEU A 438 -26.73 -19.97 2.92
N VAL A 439 -27.15 -19.45 1.76
CA VAL A 439 -26.96 -18.04 1.38
C VAL A 439 -27.66 -17.12 2.37
N GLU A 440 -28.92 -17.42 2.74
CA GLU A 440 -29.65 -16.63 3.74
C GLU A 440 -28.94 -16.58 5.09
N ALA A 441 -28.38 -17.70 5.52
CA ALA A 441 -27.63 -17.77 6.77
C ALA A 441 -26.37 -16.89 6.75
N VAL A 442 -25.66 -16.85 5.61
CA VAL A 442 -24.47 -15.98 5.44
C VAL A 442 -24.87 -14.52 5.35
N LEU A 443 -25.86 -14.19 4.53
CA LEU A 443 -26.25 -12.80 4.26
C LEU A 443 -27.01 -12.13 5.41
N SER A 444 -27.64 -12.91 6.28
CA SER A 444 -28.36 -12.38 7.44
C SER A 444 -27.46 -12.03 8.63
N ASP A 445 -26.15 -12.28 8.55
CA ASP A 445 -25.20 -11.94 9.60
C ASP A 445 -24.98 -10.42 9.66
N SER A 446 -25.89 -9.73 10.31
CA SER A 446 -25.92 -8.27 10.36
C SER A 446 -24.77 -7.67 11.18
N VAL A 447 -24.15 -8.43 12.05
CA VAL A 447 -22.97 -7.98 12.80
C VAL A 447 -21.77 -7.87 11.84
N HIS A 448 -21.58 -8.88 11.02
CA HIS A 448 -20.49 -8.86 10.03
C HIS A 448 -20.72 -7.82 8.93
N TRP A 449 -21.90 -7.86 8.29
CA TRP A 449 -22.20 -6.98 7.14
C TRP A 449 -22.58 -5.55 7.56
N GLU A 450 -22.76 -5.31 8.86
CA GLU A 450 -23.26 -4.04 9.41
C GLU A 450 -24.68 -3.71 8.94
N GLN A 451 -25.33 -4.67 8.32
CA GLN A 451 -26.73 -4.63 7.88
C GLN A 451 -27.20 -6.03 7.52
N ASP A 452 -28.51 -6.21 7.38
CA ASP A 452 -29.08 -7.47 6.91
C ASP A 452 -29.13 -7.49 5.38
N LEU A 453 -28.21 -8.22 4.76
CA LEU A 453 -28.12 -8.29 3.28
C LEU A 453 -29.26 -9.09 2.65
N THR A 454 -30.04 -9.87 3.43
CA THR A 454 -31.24 -10.54 2.91
C THR A 454 -32.32 -9.54 2.48
N LYS A 455 -32.23 -8.30 2.96
CA LYS A 455 -33.16 -7.22 2.61
C LYS A 455 -32.78 -6.47 1.32
N VAL A 456 -31.61 -6.72 0.77
CA VAL A 456 -31.24 -6.13 -0.52
C VAL A 456 -32.05 -6.81 -1.65
N PRO A 457 -32.78 -6.02 -2.46
CA PRO A 457 -33.70 -6.61 -3.45
C PRO A 457 -32.99 -7.57 -4.40
N GLY A 458 -33.47 -8.82 -4.44
CA GLY A 458 -32.99 -9.84 -5.35
C GLY A 458 -31.66 -10.49 -5.00
N LEU A 459 -30.96 -10.04 -3.94
CA LEU A 459 -29.61 -10.50 -3.65
C LEU A 459 -29.56 -11.97 -3.24
N VAL A 460 -30.41 -12.40 -2.31
CA VAL A 460 -30.48 -13.81 -1.91
C VAL A 460 -30.76 -14.70 -3.09
N ALA A 461 -31.74 -14.36 -3.93
CA ALA A 461 -32.14 -15.16 -5.09
C ALA A 461 -30.99 -15.28 -6.10
N LYS A 462 -30.31 -14.19 -6.42
CA LYS A 462 -29.25 -14.18 -7.41
C LYS A 462 -27.98 -14.88 -6.91
N VAL A 463 -27.58 -14.64 -5.69
CA VAL A 463 -26.43 -15.35 -5.08
C VAL A 463 -26.70 -16.84 -4.99
N SER A 464 -27.94 -17.24 -4.63
CA SER A 464 -28.35 -18.65 -4.57
C SER A 464 -28.30 -19.32 -5.94
N GLU A 465 -28.79 -18.64 -6.97
CA GLU A 465 -28.75 -19.12 -8.36
C GLU A 465 -27.29 -19.31 -8.82
N ASP A 466 -26.43 -18.31 -8.56
CA ASP A 466 -25.02 -18.40 -8.92
C ASP A 466 -24.28 -19.50 -8.15
N LEU A 467 -24.58 -19.65 -6.86
CA LEU A 467 -23.99 -20.71 -6.05
C LEU A 467 -24.41 -22.10 -6.54
N GLN A 468 -25.68 -22.28 -6.88
CA GLN A 468 -26.18 -23.53 -7.44
C GLN A 468 -25.47 -23.86 -8.77
N ALA A 469 -25.27 -22.85 -9.61
CA ALA A 469 -24.54 -23.03 -10.88
C ALA A 469 -23.08 -23.45 -10.64
N ILE A 470 -22.40 -22.82 -9.70
CA ILE A 470 -21.02 -23.17 -9.34
C ILE A 470 -20.96 -24.63 -8.82
N GLN A 471 -21.89 -25.02 -7.96
CA GLN A 471 -21.90 -26.36 -7.36
C GLN A 471 -22.29 -27.45 -8.39
N SER A 472 -23.24 -27.18 -9.27
CA SER A 472 -23.77 -28.21 -10.21
C SER A 472 -23.01 -28.27 -11.54
N LEU A 473 -22.54 -27.13 -12.05
CA LEU A 473 -21.88 -27.05 -13.35
C LEU A 473 -20.37 -26.90 -13.27
N GLY A 474 -19.85 -26.54 -12.10
CA GLY A 474 -18.45 -26.15 -11.90
C GLY A 474 -18.23 -24.66 -12.15
N MET A 475 -17.12 -24.13 -11.63
CA MET A 475 -16.81 -22.71 -11.71
C MET A 475 -16.68 -22.23 -13.16
N ARG A 476 -16.02 -22.98 -14.02
CA ARG A 476 -15.81 -22.58 -15.43
C ARG A 476 -17.11 -22.35 -16.17
N ALA A 477 -18.06 -23.29 -16.09
CA ALA A 477 -19.34 -23.17 -16.74
C ALA A 477 -20.20 -22.06 -16.16
N ALA A 478 -20.16 -21.87 -14.84
CA ALA A 478 -20.87 -20.79 -14.18
C ALA A 478 -20.29 -19.42 -14.55
N LEU A 479 -18.96 -19.31 -14.60
CA LEU A 479 -18.23 -18.09 -14.97
C LEU A 479 -18.52 -17.65 -16.41
N ALA A 480 -18.68 -18.59 -17.32
CA ALA A 480 -18.89 -18.31 -18.76
C ALA A 480 -20.05 -17.36 -19.01
N ARG A 481 -21.04 -17.30 -18.13
CA ARG A 481 -22.18 -16.38 -18.24
C ARG A 481 -21.81 -14.91 -18.00
N TYR A 482 -20.62 -14.65 -17.44
CA TYR A 482 -20.19 -13.31 -17.02
C TYR A 482 -18.91 -12.83 -17.72
N CYS A 483 -18.45 -13.54 -18.73
CA CYS A 483 -17.25 -13.19 -19.50
C CYS A 483 -17.53 -12.28 -20.70
#